data_de4438cde800e61f0dc1d80e16c3f3fb
#
_entry.id   de4438cde800e61f0dc1d80e16c3f3fb
#
_cell.length_a   1.000
_cell.length_b   1.000
_cell.length_c   1.000
_cell.angle_alpha   90.00
_cell.angle_beta   90.00
_cell.angle_gamma   90.00
#
_symmetry.space_group_name_H-M   'P 1'
#
loop_
_entity.id
_entity.type
_entity.pdbx_description
1 polymer ?
#
loop_
_entity_poly.entity_id
_entity_poly.type
_entity_poly.pdbx_seq_one_letter_code
_entity_poly.pdbx_strand_id
1 'polypeptide(L)'
;MKKGLLYIVLTVLLSVVNITAGAQSMNNNDSIQISLLTCSPGKEVWAQYGHTAIRYYDKEKGLDLAINYGIFSLDQTYFIPRFVLGMTDYRMGIQAMDDFLAQYSYEGRGVVEQVLNLSPKDKDVIYEALQENMKPENVVYRYNYFFDNCTTRARDMIVNHLHGRVVYPPAKPDATFRSMIHEWNYKDKWSQFGEDLLLGVNADRKTTKSEQQFLPENLRLDFDKATYNGKPLVKETNELLPAETTEAEPSSLLSPIFVAFLFATISIIITFFSYRKQRVYWLWDAVLMLTSGLIGIILFIMIFSQHPCVSLNFIIFFFNPLPLLFLYPTVKRKKTLWWKIWGILIIIGLLGRFIQEIPVPIIIVASFLLLHCIVHLRISKSVTTVK
;
A
#
# COMPACT_ATOMS: atom_id res chain seq x y z
N MET A 1 22.53 -23.37 13.22
CA MET A 1 21.83 -23.73 14.47
C MET A 1 20.37 -23.23 14.54
N LYS A 2 19.98 -22.08 13.97
CA LYS A 2 18.59 -21.56 14.03
C LYS A 2 17.56 -22.36 13.20
N LYS A 3 17.96 -23.01 12.11
CA LYS A 3 17.03 -23.81 11.27
C LYS A 3 16.60 -25.13 11.90
N GLY A 4 17.44 -25.73 12.71
CA GLY A 4 17.12 -26.99 13.40
C GLY A 4 16.09 -26.83 14.52
N LEU A 5 16.09 -25.68 15.21
CA LEU A 5 15.16 -25.41 16.29
C LEU A 5 13.73 -25.18 15.76
N LEU A 6 13.59 -24.57 14.57
CA LEU A 6 12.29 -24.34 13.92
C LEU A 6 11.63 -25.66 13.49
N TYR A 7 12.42 -26.62 13.00
CA TYR A 7 11.90 -27.94 12.63
C TYR A 7 11.50 -28.78 13.85
N ILE A 8 12.23 -28.66 14.97
CA ILE A 8 11.90 -29.37 16.24
C ILE A 8 10.59 -28.83 16.82
N VAL A 9 10.36 -27.51 16.79
CA VAL A 9 9.10 -26.92 17.26
C VAL A 9 7.93 -27.33 16.35
N LEU A 10 8.14 -27.40 15.03
CA LEU A 10 7.12 -27.86 14.08
C LEU A 10 6.79 -29.35 14.27
N THR A 11 7.80 -30.20 14.56
CA THR A 11 7.60 -31.65 14.76
C THR A 11 6.95 -31.95 16.11
N VAL A 12 7.25 -31.18 17.15
CA VAL A 12 6.59 -31.32 18.46
C VAL A 12 5.13 -30.87 18.39
N LEU A 13 4.80 -29.83 17.64
CA LEU A 13 3.41 -29.44 17.38
C LEU A 13 2.64 -30.48 16.57
N LEU A 14 3.27 -31.16 15.60
CA LEU A 14 2.66 -32.24 14.81
C LEU A 14 2.50 -33.55 15.60
N SER A 15 3.34 -33.81 16.59
CA SER A 15 3.23 -35.05 17.42
C SER A 15 2.14 -34.92 18.51
N VAL A 16 1.72 -33.73 18.89
CA VAL A 16 0.60 -33.50 19.83
C VAL A 16 -0.77 -33.72 19.19
N VAL A 17 -0.85 -33.67 17.83
CA VAL A 17 -2.11 -33.78 17.06
C VAL A 17 -2.56 -35.26 16.85
N ASN A 18 -1.74 -36.28 17.21
CA ASN A 18 -2.12 -37.67 17.05
C ASN A 18 -2.66 -38.32 18.34
N ILE A 19 -3.56 -37.65 19.04
CA ILE A 19 -4.31 -38.28 20.15
C ILE A 19 -5.80 -38.34 19.81
N THR A 20 -6.21 -39.49 19.37
CA THR A 20 -7.55 -40.11 19.44
C THR A 20 -8.74 -39.33 18.84
N ALA A 21 -9.13 -39.77 17.64
CA ALA A 21 -10.54 -39.78 17.23
C ALA A 21 -11.34 -40.67 18.23
N GLY A 22 -12.21 -40.03 19.01
CA GLY A 22 -13.17 -40.78 19.82
C GLY A 22 -13.44 -40.20 21.19
N ALA A 23 -14.15 -39.07 21.22
CA ALA A 23 -15.16 -38.73 22.23
C ALA A 23 -15.77 -37.39 21.80
N GLN A 24 -17.05 -37.36 21.42
CA GLN A 24 -17.86 -36.13 21.47
C GLN A 24 -17.96 -35.71 22.94
N SER A 25 -16.97 -35.00 23.42
CA SER A 25 -17.10 -34.19 24.60
C SER A 25 -17.91 -32.95 24.15
N MET A 26 -19.07 -32.76 24.73
CA MET A 26 -19.74 -31.45 24.75
C MET A 26 -18.81 -30.52 25.52
N ASN A 27 -17.77 -30.01 24.84
CA ASN A 27 -16.89 -29.01 25.39
C ASN A 27 -17.67 -27.72 25.56
N ASN A 28 -17.78 -27.30 26.79
CA ASN A 28 -18.22 -25.99 27.18
C ASN A 28 -17.14 -24.99 26.66
N ASN A 29 -17.29 -24.56 25.38
CA ASN A 29 -16.31 -23.71 24.67
C ASN A 29 -16.25 -22.26 25.18
N ASP A 30 -16.70 -22.03 26.44
CA ASP A 30 -16.56 -20.74 27.13
C ASP A 30 -15.09 -20.42 27.47
N SER A 31 -14.20 -21.41 27.43
CA SER A 31 -12.75 -21.23 27.65
C SER A 31 -12.01 -20.62 26.46
N ILE A 32 -12.59 -20.69 25.25
CA ILE A 32 -11.98 -20.14 24.03
C ILE A 32 -12.42 -18.71 23.80
N GLN A 33 -11.45 -17.84 23.53
CA GLN A 33 -11.66 -16.45 23.13
C GLN A 33 -11.02 -16.22 21.76
N ILE A 34 -11.75 -15.57 20.87
CA ILE A 34 -11.24 -15.08 19.59
C ILE A 34 -11.37 -13.57 19.57
N SER A 35 -10.29 -12.89 19.24
CA SER A 35 -10.23 -11.43 19.24
C SER A 35 -9.60 -10.92 17.95
N LEU A 36 -10.01 -9.73 17.53
CA LEU A 36 -9.30 -8.95 16.52
C LEU A 36 -8.25 -8.09 17.23
N LEU A 37 -7.01 -8.17 16.78
CA LEU A 37 -5.92 -7.32 17.23
C LEU A 37 -5.67 -6.23 16.19
N THR A 38 -5.62 -4.98 16.64
CA THR A 38 -5.27 -3.83 15.80
C THR A 38 -4.03 -3.17 16.35
N CYS A 39 -2.97 -3.13 15.53
CA CYS A 39 -1.69 -2.55 15.89
C CYS A 39 -1.53 -1.18 15.25
N SER A 40 -1.04 -0.21 16.01
CA SER A 40 -0.81 1.15 15.53
C SER A 40 0.24 1.20 14.41
N PRO A 41 0.27 2.28 13.60
CA PRO A 41 1.33 2.49 12.60
C PRO A 41 2.73 2.38 13.18
N GLY A 42 3.69 1.96 12.35
CA GLY A 42 5.12 1.92 12.64
C GLY A 42 5.90 2.83 11.72
N LYS A 43 7.21 2.94 11.94
CA LYS A 43 8.14 3.82 11.19
C LYS A 43 8.45 3.27 9.79
N GLU A 44 8.41 1.95 9.63
CA GLU A 44 8.75 1.30 8.37
C GLU A 44 7.65 1.52 7.32
N VAL A 45 8.02 1.64 6.06
CA VAL A 45 7.07 1.91 4.95
C VAL A 45 5.92 0.91 4.91
N TRP A 46 6.19 -0.38 5.15
CA TRP A 46 5.17 -1.44 5.21
C TRP A 46 4.32 -1.44 6.48
N ALA A 47 4.69 -0.66 7.49
CA ALA A 47 3.98 -0.56 8.76
C ALA A 47 3.19 0.75 8.93
N GLN A 48 3.25 1.67 7.95
CA GLN A 48 2.65 3.01 8.01
C GLN A 48 1.14 3.00 8.25
N TYR A 49 0.46 1.93 7.85
CA TYR A 49 -1.00 1.80 7.98
C TYR A 49 -1.43 0.95 9.17
N GLY A 50 -0.49 0.55 10.02
CA GLY A 50 -0.75 -0.37 11.11
C GLY A 50 -0.76 -1.83 10.67
N HIS A 51 -1.35 -2.69 11.50
CA HIS A 51 -1.45 -4.12 11.23
C HIS A 51 -2.70 -4.69 11.89
N THR A 52 -3.21 -5.81 11.34
CA THR A 52 -4.32 -6.57 11.92
C THR A 52 -3.91 -8.02 12.08
N ALA A 53 -4.18 -8.59 13.26
CA ALA A 53 -4.00 -9.99 13.56
C ALA A 53 -5.24 -10.58 14.26
N ILE A 54 -5.30 -11.89 14.38
CA ILE A 54 -6.33 -12.59 15.15
C ILE A 54 -5.65 -13.17 16.39
N ARG A 55 -6.22 -12.96 17.59
CA ARG A 55 -5.82 -13.68 18.80
C ARG A 55 -6.73 -14.88 18.99
N TYR A 56 -6.13 -16.04 19.18
CA TYR A 56 -6.79 -17.26 19.63
C TYR A 56 -6.28 -17.60 21.01
N TYR A 57 -7.16 -17.54 22.00
CA TYR A 57 -6.85 -17.84 23.39
C TYR A 57 -7.70 -19.01 23.86
N ASP A 58 -7.07 -20.09 24.30
CA ASP A 58 -7.71 -21.26 24.92
C ASP A 58 -7.15 -21.44 26.32
N LYS A 59 -7.95 -21.02 27.31
CA LYS A 59 -7.56 -21.02 28.72
C LYS A 59 -7.32 -22.44 29.25
N GLU A 60 -8.09 -23.43 28.78
CA GLU A 60 -7.97 -24.80 29.26
C GLU A 60 -6.68 -25.46 28.76
N LYS A 61 -6.28 -25.18 27.52
CA LYS A 61 -5.04 -25.70 26.92
C LYS A 61 -3.83 -24.83 27.21
N GLY A 62 -4.00 -23.68 27.83
CA GLY A 62 -2.93 -22.70 28.05
C GLY A 62 -2.33 -22.18 26.74
N LEU A 63 -3.13 -22.09 25.68
CA LEU A 63 -2.71 -21.56 24.38
C LEU A 63 -3.11 -20.10 24.25
N ASP A 64 -2.16 -19.24 23.94
CA ASP A 64 -2.38 -17.82 23.65
C ASP A 64 -1.55 -17.44 22.43
N LEU A 65 -2.22 -17.30 21.29
CA LEU A 65 -1.61 -17.23 19.98
C LEU A 65 -2.05 -15.98 19.22
N ALA A 66 -1.11 -15.29 18.60
CA ALA A 66 -1.34 -14.26 17.59
C ALA A 66 -1.17 -14.86 16.19
N ILE A 67 -2.21 -14.74 15.37
CA ILE A 67 -2.26 -15.26 14.01
C ILE A 67 -2.15 -14.08 13.06
N ASN A 68 -1.05 -14.06 12.31
CA ASN A 68 -0.66 -12.95 11.45
C ASN A 68 -0.82 -13.33 9.98
N TYR A 69 -1.32 -12.39 9.18
CA TYR A 69 -1.26 -12.43 7.73
C TYR A 69 -0.27 -11.36 7.23
N GLY A 70 0.25 -11.53 6.02
CA GLY A 70 1.16 -10.54 5.45
C GLY A 70 2.63 -10.73 5.82
N ILE A 71 3.02 -11.90 6.31
CA ILE A 71 4.43 -12.20 6.58
C ILE A 71 5.15 -12.45 5.25
N PHE A 72 6.25 -11.74 5.02
CA PHE A 72 7.07 -11.86 3.82
C PHE A 72 8.57 -11.91 4.17
N SER A 73 9.40 -12.30 3.20
CA SER A 73 10.85 -12.25 3.31
C SER A 73 11.43 -11.48 2.14
N LEU A 74 12.38 -10.59 2.42
CA LEU A 74 13.16 -9.89 1.41
C LEU A 74 14.16 -10.82 0.68
N ASP A 75 14.44 -11.99 1.24
CA ASP A 75 15.38 -12.99 0.68
C ASP A 75 14.77 -13.81 -0.47
N GLN A 76 13.52 -13.53 -0.86
CA GLN A 76 12.90 -14.19 -2.01
C GLN A 76 13.66 -13.83 -3.29
N THR A 77 13.92 -14.84 -4.13
CA THR A 77 14.58 -14.65 -5.41
C THR A 77 13.84 -13.62 -6.27
N TYR A 78 14.57 -12.61 -6.76
CA TYR A 78 14.01 -11.49 -7.53
C TYR A 78 12.91 -10.72 -6.79
N PHE A 79 13.05 -10.50 -5.48
CA PHE A 79 12.03 -9.83 -4.68
C PHE A 79 11.60 -8.48 -5.28
N ILE A 80 12.53 -7.57 -5.62
CA ILE A 80 12.21 -6.24 -6.13
C ILE A 80 11.39 -6.27 -7.44
N PRO A 81 11.83 -6.95 -8.53
CA PRO A 81 11.01 -7.03 -9.74
C PRO A 81 9.67 -7.73 -9.52
N ARG A 82 9.63 -8.77 -8.68
CA ARG A 82 8.35 -9.42 -8.31
C ARG A 82 7.44 -8.48 -7.56
N PHE A 83 7.98 -7.70 -6.63
CA PHE A 83 7.23 -6.69 -5.89
C PHE A 83 6.64 -5.63 -6.83
N VAL A 84 7.45 -5.04 -7.72
CA VAL A 84 6.99 -4.05 -8.70
C VAL A 84 5.88 -4.61 -9.59
N LEU A 85 5.96 -5.88 -9.97
CA LEU A 85 4.94 -6.54 -10.80
C LEU A 85 3.73 -7.04 -9.98
N GLY A 86 3.71 -6.86 -8.66
CA GLY A 86 2.63 -7.38 -7.80
C GLY A 86 2.63 -8.91 -7.71
N MET A 87 3.80 -9.54 -7.82
CA MET A 87 3.98 -10.99 -7.87
C MET A 87 4.67 -11.56 -6.63
N THR A 88 4.70 -10.82 -5.53
CA THR A 88 5.26 -11.29 -4.26
C THR A 88 4.27 -12.15 -3.51
N ASP A 89 4.77 -13.25 -2.95
CA ASP A 89 4.01 -14.17 -2.14
C ASP A 89 4.25 -13.86 -0.65
N TYR A 90 3.17 -13.83 0.08
CA TYR A 90 3.12 -13.62 1.52
C TYR A 90 2.51 -14.86 2.17
N ARG A 91 2.64 -14.96 3.48
CA ARG A 91 2.12 -16.11 4.20
C ARG A 91 1.43 -15.74 5.50
N MET A 92 0.57 -16.63 5.97
CA MET A 92 0.10 -16.68 7.34
C MET A 92 1.22 -17.19 8.25
N GLY A 93 1.26 -16.70 9.48
CA GLY A 93 2.15 -17.19 10.54
C GLY A 93 1.51 -17.08 11.90
N ILE A 94 2.02 -17.86 12.83
CA ILE A 94 1.56 -17.92 14.22
C ILE A 94 2.76 -17.69 15.12
N GLN A 95 2.54 -16.92 16.18
CA GLN A 95 3.50 -16.71 17.26
C GLN A 95 2.79 -16.70 18.61
N ALA A 96 3.53 -16.93 19.70
CA ALA A 96 3.00 -16.76 21.04
C ALA A 96 2.58 -15.30 21.26
N MET A 97 1.51 -15.05 22.00
CA MET A 97 1.01 -13.70 22.25
C MET A 97 2.03 -12.83 22.99
N ASP A 98 2.81 -13.42 23.92
CA ASP A 98 3.87 -12.72 24.62
C ASP A 98 4.97 -12.22 23.69
N ASP A 99 5.38 -13.03 22.70
CA ASP A 99 6.37 -12.63 21.68
C ASP A 99 5.81 -11.54 20.77
N PHE A 100 4.53 -11.64 20.43
CA PHE A 100 3.83 -10.61 19.66
C PHE A 100 3.84 -9.27 20.40
N LEU A 101 3.43 -9.25 21.65
CA LEU A 101 3.41 -8.02 22.45
C LEU A 101 4.82 -7.48 22.70
N ALA A 102 5.81 -8.35 22.95
CA ALA A 102 7.20 -7.94 23.11
C ALA A 102 7.74 -7.24 21.84
N GLN A 103 7.41 -7.76 20.66
CA GLN A 103 7.80 -7.13 19.38
C GLN A 103 7.19 -5.74 19.25
N TYR A 104 5.87 -5.59 19.43
CA TYR A 104 5.18 -4.30 19.27
C TYR A 104 5.60 -3.29 20.34
N SER A 105 5.86 -3.73 21.56
CA SER A 105 6.43 -2.91 22.64
C SER A 105 7.82 -2.40 22.26
N TYR A 106 8.70 -3.25 21.71
CA TYR A 106 10.03 -2.85 21.24
C TYR A 106 9.97 -1.83 20.09
N GLU A 107 8.97 -1.95 19.22
CA GLU A 107 8.73 -1.02 18.11
C GLU A 107 8.03 0.30 18.56
N GLY A 108 7.63 0.43 19.84
CA GLY A 108 6.86 1.57 20.35
C GLY A 108 5.44 1.65 19.79
N ARG A 109 4.87 0.54 19.35
CA ARG A 109 3.56 0.46 18.70
C ARG A 109 2.50 -0.05 19.65
N GLY A 110 1.35 0.61 19.66
CA GLY A 110 0.19 0.19 20.46
C GLY A 110 -0.52 -1.03 19.86
N VAL A 111 -1.18 -1.79 20.75
CA VAL A 111 -2.01 -2.94 20.37
C VAL A 111 -3.35 -2.84 21.09
N VAL A 112 -4.42 -2.78 20.31
CA VAL A 112 -5.80 -2.82 20.81
C VAL A 112 -6.41 -4.17 20.46
N GLU A 113 -7.01 -4.83 21.46
CA GLU A 113 -7.76 -6.07 21.33
C GLU A 113 -9.25 -5.80 21.36
N GLN A 114 -9.99 -6.39 20.43
CA GLN A 114 -11.45 -6.44 20.43
C GLN A 114 -11.89 -7.90 20.59
N VAL A 115 -12.33 -8.26 21.78
CA VAL A 115 -12.87 -9.59 22.09
C VAL A 115 -14.22 -9.75 21.42
N LEU A 116 -14.36 -10.80 20.58
CA LEU A 116 -15.56 -11.01 19.79
C LEU A 116 -16.64 -11.76 20.56
N ASN A 117 -17.88 -11.34 20.38
CA ASN A 117 -19.07 -11.92 21.00
C ASN A 117 -19.60 -13.08 20.15
N LEU A 118 -18.87 -14.19 20.14
CA LEU A 118 -19.11 -15.35 19.32
C LEU A 118 -19.76 -16.50 20.11
N SER A 119 -20.60 -17.29 19.44
CA SER A 119 -21.09 -18.55 20.01
C SER A 119 -19.97 -19.60 20.05
N PRO A 120 -20.07 -20.64 20.92
CA PRO A 120 -19.13 -21.75 20.90
C PRO A 120 -18.96 -22.37 19.50
N LYS A 121 -20.08 -22.54 18.79
CA LYS A 121 -20.09 -23.10 17.44
C LYS A 121 -19.33 -22.24 16.42
N ASP A 122 -19.47 -20.90 16.49
CA ASP A 122 -18.71 -19.99 15.62
C ASP A 122 -17.20 -20.09 15.90
N LYS A 123 -16.80 -20.19 17.19
CA LYS A 123 -15.40 -20.34 17.57
C LYS A 123 -14.78 -21.64 17.05
N ASP A 124 -15.54 -22.75 17.07
CA ASP A 124 -15.10 -24.04 16.51
C ASP A 124 -14.87 -23.93 15.01
N VAL A 125 -15.82 -23.37 14.26
CA VAL A 125 -15.71 -23.23 12.81
C VAL A 125 -14.54 -22.32 12.42
N ILE A 126 -14.32 -21.20 13.15
CA ILE A 126 -13.17 -20.34 12.91
C ILE A 126 -11.84 -21.08 13.22
N TYR A 127 -11.81 -21.86 14.29
CA TYR A 127 -10.63 -22.65 14.63
C TYR A 127 -10.28 -23.68 13.54
N GLU A 128 -11.28 -24.42 13.04
CA GLU A 128 -11.10 -25.35 11.94
C GLU A 128 -10.62 -24.66 10.67
N ALA A 129 -11.19 -23.49 10.34
CA ALA A 129 -10.79 -22.69 9.20
C ALA A 129 -9.34 -22.17 9.32
N LEU A 130 -8.92 -21.75 10.52
CA LEU A 130 -7.53 -21.38 10.79
C LEU A 130 -6.58 -22.55 10.60
N GLN A 131 -6.95 -23.75 11.08
CA GLN A 131 -6.14 -24.95 10.87
C GLN A 131 -6.05 -25.32 9.38
N GLU A 132 -7.15 -25.24 8.64
CA GLU A 132 -7.15 -25.46 7.20
C GLU A 132 -6.25 -24.46 6.47
N ASN A 133 -6.29 -23.19 6.87
CA ASN A 133 -5.45 -22.14 6.26
C ASN A 133 -3.95 -22.32 6.60
N MET A 134 -3.59 -23.01 7.67
CA MET A 134 -2.21 -23.31 8.04
C MET A 134 -1.56 -24.41 7.21
N LYS A 135 -2.32 -25.20 6.49
CA LYS A 135 -1.79 -26.28 5.65
C LYS A 135 -0.80 -25.71 4.62
N PRO A 136 0.25 -26.46 4.25
CA PRO A 136 1.27 -26.01 3.31
C PRO A 136 0.73 -25.47 1.99
N GLU A 137 -0.36 -26.04 1.49
CA GLU A 137 -1.05 -25.65 0.26
C GLU A 137 -1.85 -24.34 0.36
N ASN A 138 -2.25 -23.92 1.58
CA ASN A 138 -3.12 -22.77 1.83
C ASN A 138 -2.43 -21.60 2.51
N VAL A 139 -1.26 -21.84 3.13
CA VAL A 139 -0.57 -20.86 3.98
C VAL A 139 0.04 -19.69 3.21
N VAL A 140 0.36 -19.88 1.92
CA VAL A 140 0.96 -18.89 1.03
C VAL A 140 -0.10 -18.30 0.12
N TYR A 141 -0.05 -16.97 -0.06
CA TYR A 141 -0.99 -16.29 -0.92
C TYR A 141 -0.36 -15.08 -1.62
N ARG A 142 -0.99 -14.61 -2.70
CA ARG A 142 -0.62 -13.41 -3.41
C ARG A 142 -1.17 -12.17 -2.71
N TYR A 143 -0.27 -11.35 -2.18
CA TYR A 143 -0.66 -10.15 -1.44
C TYR A 143 -1.21 -9.05 -2.37
N ASN A 144 -2.26 -8.39 -1.91
CA ASN A 144 -2.86 -7.26 -2.60
C ASN A 144 -3.22 -6.16 -1.58
N TYR A 145 -2.64 -4.97 -1.71
CA TYR A 145 -2.76 -3.90 -0.72
C TYR A 145 -4.19 -3.55 -0.32
N PHE A 146 -5.11 -3.50 -1.30
CA PHE A 146 -6.46 -3.03 -1.06
C PHE A 146 -7.46 -4.18 -0.90
N PHE A 147 -7.18 -5.36 -1.45
CA PHE A 147 -8.18 -6.41 -1.57
C PHE A 147 -7.83 -7.72 -0.86
N ASP A 148 -6.53 -7.98 -0.62
CA ASP A 148 -6.09 -9.23 0.03
C ASP A 148 -4.83 -8.98 0.87
N ASN A 149 -5.01 -8.23 1.97
CA ASN A 149 -3.95 -7.84 2.91
C ASN A 149 -4.19 -8.46 4.30
N CYS A 150 -3.35 -8.11 5.30
CA CYS A 150 -3.49 -8.63 6.66
C CYS A 150 -4.87 -8.33 7.26
N THR A 151 -5.43 -7.16 6.99
CA THR A 151 -6.71 -6.72 7.55
C THR A 151 -7.89 -7.43 6.90
N THR A 152 -7.93 -7.46 5.56
CA THR A 152 -9.03 -8.12 4.84
C THR A 152 -9.03 -9.62 5.09
N ARG A 153 -7.85 -10.27 5.18
CA ARG A 153 -7.76 -11.69 5.52
C ARG A 153 -8.21 -12.00 6.94
N ALA A 154 -7.80 -11.20 7.92
CA ALA A 154 -8.26 -11.38 9.30
C ALA A 154 -9.78 -11.18 9.41
N ARG A 155 -10.33 -10.13 8.75
CA ARG A 155 -11.77 -9.91 8.66
C ARG A 155 -12.49 -11.12 8.04
N ASP A 156 -12.05 -11.55 6.89
CA ASP A 156 -12.70 -12.61 6.10
C ASP A 156 -12.58 -13.97 6.80
N MET A 157 -11.46 -14.23 7.47
CA MET A 157 -11.29 -15.42 8.31
C MET A 157 -12.29 -15.45 9.46
N ILE A 158 -12.62 -14.32 10.05
CA ILE A 158 -13.63 -14.24 11.10
C ILE A 158 -15.03 -14.28 10.48
N VAL A 159 -15.35 -13.31 9.63
CA VAL A 159 -16.73 -13.02 9.23
C VAL A 159 -17.33 -14.08 8.32
N ASN A 160 -16.54 -14.69 7.41
CA ASN A 160 -17.04 -15.71 6.48
C ASN A 160 -17.30 -17.06 7.17
N HIS A 161 -16.85 -17.26 8.40
CA HIS A 161 -17.06 -18.49 9.17
C HIS A 161 -18.10 -18.34 10.29
N LEU A 162 -18.81 -17.21 10.31
CA LEU A 162 -19.95 -17.01 11.21
C LEU A 162 -21.24 -17.59 10.65
N HIS A 163 -22.09 -18.15 11.53
CA HIS A 163 -23.39 -18.70 11.14
C HIS A 163 -24.46 -17.65 10.84
N GLY A 164 -24.16 -16.37 10.96
CA GLY A 164 -25.08 -15.27 10.74
C GLY A 164 -24.45 -14.12 9.99
N ARG A 165 -25.21 -13.07 9.79
CA ARG A 165 -24.75 -11.89 9.07
C ARG A 165 -24.22 -10.84 10.05
N VAL A 166 -23.04 -10.32 9.77
CA VAL A 166 -22.51 -9.11 10.41
C VAL A 166 -23.09 -7.88 9.71
N VAL A 167 -23.66 -6.97 10.50
CA VAL A 167 -24.20 -5.70 10.03
C VAL A 167 -23.27 -4.58 10.47
N TYR A 168 -22.66 -3.93 9.50
CA TYR A 168 -21.74 -2.82 9.70
C TYR A 168 -22.43 -1.46 9.64
N PRO A 169 -21.82 -0.40 10.21
CA PRO A 169 -22.28 0.97 9.97
C PRO A 169 -22.18 1.32 8.48
N PRO A 170 -22.89 2.37 8.02
CA PRO A 170 -22.80 2.84 6.64
C PRO A 170 -21.35 3.13 6.20
N ALA A 171 -21.08 3.00 4.91
CA ALA A 171 -19.81 3.41 4.32
C ALA A 171 -19.60 4.93 4.49
N LYS A 172 -18.34 5.39 4.65
CA LYS A 172 -18.00 6.80 4.52
C LYS A 172 -18.39 7.26 3.11
N PRO A 173 -19.22 8.31 2.96
CA PRO A 173 -19.58 8.80 1.63
C PRO A 173 -18.33 9.35 0.94
N ASP A 174 -18.25 9.13 -0.37
CA ASP A 174 -17.20 9.66 -1.25
C ASP A 174 -15.75 9.26 -0.91
N ALA A 175 -15.52 8.32 0.02
CA ALA A 175 -14.19 7.80 0.31
C ALA A 175 -13.64 7.02 -0.88
N THR A 176 -12.40 7.32 -1.25
CA THR A 176 -11.61 6.62 -2.27
C THR A 176 -10.43 5.91 -1.61
N PHE A 177 -9.79 4.96 -2.31
CA PHE A 177 -8.58 4.35 -1.76
C PHE A 177 -7.50 5.39 -1.49
N ARG A 178 -7.29 6.34 -2.42
CA ARG A 178 -6.30 7.42 -2.27
C ARG A 178 -6.62 8.31 -1.07
N SER A 179 -7.86 8.79 -0.93
CA SER A 179 -8.22 9.64 0.20
C SER A 179 -8.02 8.96 1.55
N MET A 180 -8.32 7.66 1.63
CA MET A 180 -8.14 6.89 2.86
C MET A 180 -6.68 6.70 3.25
N ILE A 181 -5.77 6.41 2.29
CA ILE A 181 -4.34 6.32 2.61
C ILE A 181 -3.74 7.68 2.96
N HIS A 182 -4.23 8.78 2.38
CA HIS A 182 -3.81 10.14 2.72
C HIS A 182 -4.17 10.52 4.16
N GLU A 183 -5.23 9.95 4.74
CA GLU A 183 -5.56 10.15 6.17
C GLU A 183 -4.45 9.63 7.10
N TRP A 184 -3.62 8.69 6.65
CA TRP A 184 -2.57 8.05 7.46
C TRP A 184 -1.16 8.53 7.16
N ASN A 185 -0.84 8.74 5.87
CA ASN A 185 0.52 9.13 5.46
C ASN A 185 0.74 10.65 5.37
N TYR A 186 -0.18 11.47 5.90
CA TYR A 186 -0.11 12.94 5.80
C TYR A 186 1.15 13.55 6.45
N LYS A 187 1.80 12.84 7.37
CA LYS A 187 3.04 13.26 8.02
C LYS A 187 4.27 13.00 7.13
N ASP A 188 4.28 11.91 6.38
CA ASP A 188 5.37 11.55 5.44
C ASP A 188 5.01 11.96 4.01
N LYS A 189 5.34 13.21 3.68
CA LYS A 189 5.04 13.80 2.37
C LYS A 189 5.75 13.12 1.21
N TRP A 190 6.90 12.50 1.43
CA TRP A 190 7.61 11.78 0.38
C TRP A 190 7.00 10.41 0.11
N SER A 191 6.60 9.69 1.16
CA SER A 191 5.87 8.44 1.01
C SER A 191 4.54 8.68 0.28
N GLN A 192 3.75 9.67 0.74
CA GLN A 192 2.51 10.07 0.10
C GLN A 192 2.70 10.40 -1.39
N PHE A 193 3.72 11.19 -1.71
CA PHE A 193 4.03 11.54 -3.10
C PHE A 193 4.44 10.32 -3.93
N GLY A 194 5.23 9.41 -3.37
CA GLY A 194 5.63 8.16 -4.04
C GLY A 194 4.45 7.26 -4.36
N GLU A 195 3.53 7.09 -3.43
CA GLU A 195 2.29 6.33 -3.62
C GLU A 195 1.41 6.98 -4.68
N ASP A 196 1.22 8.30 -4.60
CA ASP A 196 0.44 9.07 -5.56
C ASP A 196 1.01 8.99 -6.98
N LEU A 197 2.33 8.90 -7.12
CA LEU A 197 2.98 8.74 -8.42
C LEU A 197 2.59 7.40 -9.08
N LEU A 198 2.39 6.35 -8.28
CA LEU A 198 2.10 5.01 -8.78
C LEU A 198 0.60 4.73 -8.92
N LEU A 199 -0.24 5.36 -8.10
CA LEU A 199 -1.69 5.14 -8.12
C LEU A 199 -2.36 5.85 -9.30
N GLY A 200 -3.20 5.11 -10.02
CA GLY A 200 -3.97 5.60 -11.16
C GLY A 200 -5.45 5.84 -10.83
N VAL A 201 -6.26 5.95 -11.88
CA VAL A 201 -7.69 6.29 -11.85
C VAL A 201 -8.50 5.43 -10.88
N ASN A 202 -8.23 4.12 -10.83
CA ASN A 202 -9.00 3.22 -9.98
C ASN A 202 -8.83 3.48 -8.47
N ALA A 203 -7.77 4.19 -8.06
CA ALA A 203 -7.59 4.63 -6.68
C ALA A 203 -8.52 5.77 -6.28
N ASP A 204 -9.06 6.49 -7.26
CA ASP A 204 -9.90 7.69 -7.08
C ASP A 204 -11.40 7.38 -7.20
N ARG A 205 -11.79 6.11 -7.46
CA ARG A 205 -13.19 5.72 -7.46
C ARG A 205 -13.74 5.60 -6.04
N LYS A 206 -15.05 5.80 -5.90
CA LYS A 206 -15.76 5.56 -4.64
C LYS A 206 -15.66 4.10 -4.24
N THR A 207 -15.43 3.88 -2.95
CA THR A 207 -15.26 2.57 -2.36
C THR A 207 -16.53 2.08 -1.65
N THR A 208 -16.75 0.77 -1.67
CA THR A 208 -17.78 0.11 -0.89
C THR A 208 -17.38 -0.01 0.58
N LYS A 209 -18.33 -0.35 1.46
CA LYS A 209 -18.05 -0.58 2.90
C LYS A 209 -16.96 -1.63 3.11
N SER A 210 -17.03 -2.76 2.41
CA SER A 210 -16.04 -3.83 2.53
C SER A 210 -14.66 -3.40 2.04
N GLU A 211 -14.59 -2.57 0.99
CA GLU A 211 -13.34 -2.02 0.49
C GLU A 211 -12.72 -1.00 1.46
N GLN A 212 -13.52 -0.23 2.21
CA GLN A 212 -13.01 0.70 3.23
C GLN A 212 -12.31 0.01 4.40
N GLN A 213 -12.61 -1.27 4.61
CA GLN A 213 -12.05 -2.10 5.67
C GLN A 213 -10.67 -2.69 5.36
N PHE A 214 -9.98 -2.23 4.32
CA PHE A 214 -8.61 -2.68 4.06
C PHE A 214 -7.59 -2.07 5.05
N LEU A 215 -7.94 -0.97 5.70
CA LEU A 215 -7.12 -0.33 6.73
C LEU A 215 -7.46 -0.90 8.12
N PRO A 216 -6.44 -1.23 8.93
CA PRO A 216 -6.63 -1.80 10.26
C PRO A 216 -7.58 -1.00 11.14
N GLU A 217 -7.39 0.32 11.22
CA GLU A 217 -8.22 1.19 12.05
C GLU A 217 -9.66 1.30 11.54
N ASN A 218 -9.87 1.32 10.22
CA ASN A 218 -11.22 1.34 9.66
C ASN A 218 -11.99 0.07 10.03
N LEU A 219 -11.32 -1.10 9.95
CA LEU A 219 -11.91 -2.36 10.35
C LEU A 219 -12.23 -2.37 11.87
N ARG A 220 -11.29 -1.92 12.70
CA ARG A 220 -11.48 -1.81 14.13
C ARG A 220 -12.71 -0.98 14.50
N LEU A 221 -12.81 0.23 13.92
CA LEU A 221 -13.95 1.13 14.15
C LEU A 221 -15.28 0.57 13.64
N ASP A 222 -15.23 -0.20 12.55
CA ASP A 222 -16.41 -0.88 12.03
C ASP A 222 -16.84 -2.04 12.93
N PHE A 223 -15.89 -2.81 13.47
CA PHE A 223 -16.20 -3.90 14.42
C PHE A 223 -16.80 -3.39 15.72
N ASP A 224 -16.30 -2.26 16.26
CA ASP A 224 -16.86 -1.62 17.46
C ASP A 224 -18.35 -1.31 17.32
N LYS A 225 -18.80 -0.95 16.11
CA LYS A 225 -20.19 -0.57 15.82
C LYS A 225 -21.00 -1.66 15.16
N ALA A 226 -20.36 -2.77 14.78
CA ALA A 226 -21.03 -3.86 14.11
C ALA A 226 -21.93 -4.65 15.06
N THR A 227 -23.00 -5.22 14.47
CA THR A 227 -23.85 -6.18 15.18
C THR A 227 -23.81 -7.54 14.46
N TYR A 228 -23.87 -8.59 15.27
CA TYR A 228 -23.97 -9.97 14.84
C TYR A 228 -25.16 -10.63 15.54
N ASN A 229 -26.13 -11.14 14.77
CA ASN A 229 -27.38 -11.71 15.30
C ASN A 229 -28.10 -10.75 16.29
N GLY A 230 -28.10 -9.45 15.98
CA GLY A 230 -28.78 -8.43 16.79
C GLY A 230 -28.06 -8.02 18.09
N LYS A 231 -26.87 -8.57 18.34
CA LYS A 231 -26.01 -8.19 19.50
C LYS A 231 -24.74 -7.50 18.99
N PRO A 232 -24.06 -6.68 19.81
CA PRO A 232 -22.76 -6.15 19.47
C PRO A 232 -21.79 -7.28 19.06
N LEU A 233 -21.04 -7.10 17.97
CA LEU A 233 -20.02 -8.06 17.51
C LEU A 233 -18.84 -8.10 18.48
N VAL A 234 -18.46 -6.96 19.04
CA VAL A 234 -17.40 -6.82 20.06
C VAL A 234 -18.02 -6.84 21.43
N LYS A 235 -17.52 -7.73 22.28
CA LYS A 235 -17.93 -7.87 23.68
C LYS A 235 -17.18 -6.90 24.59
N GLU A 236 -15.89 -6.72 24.31
CA GLU A 236 -14.95 -5.96 25.13
C GLU A 236 -13.82 -5.44 24.26
N THR A 237 -13.32 -4.24 24.56
CA THR A 237 -12.16 -3.65 23.91
C THR A 237 -11.09 -3.35 24.97
N ASN A 238 -9.89 -3.89 24.78
CA ASN A 238 -8.77 -3.79 25.70
C ASN A 238 -7.59 -3.12 25.02
N GLU A 239 -6.97 -2.15 25.66
CA GLU A 239 -5.67 -1.64 25.23
C GLU A 239 -4.58 -2.50 25.87
N LEU A 240 -3.97 -3.40 25.09
CA LEU A 240 -2.92 -4.31 25.55
C LEU A 240 -1.56 -3.62 25.64
N LEU A 241 -1.28 -2.73 24.70
CA LEU A 241 -0.11 -1.86 24.70
C LEU A 241 -0.53 -0.45 24.27
N PRO A 242 -0.15 0.59 25.02
CA PRO A 242 -0.33 1.96 24.58
C PRO A 242 0.63 2.27 23.42
N ALA A 243 0.16 3.04 22.43
CA ALA A 243 1.06 3.57 21.41
C ALA A 243 1.96 4.65 22.04
N GLU A 244 3.27 4.55 21.80
CA GLU A 244 4.15 5.67 22.11
C GLU A 244 3.76 6.89 21.26
N THR A 245 3.64 8.04 21.89
CA THR A 245 3.45 9.30 21.16
C THR A 245 4.73 9.64 20.41
N THR A 246 4.82 9.19 19.18
CA THR A 246 5.89 9.64 18.29
C THR A 246 5.63 11.12 18.01
N GLU A 247 6.46 12.01 18.58
CA GLU A 247 6.49 13.41 18.15
C GLU A 247 6.66 13.41 16.63
N ALA A 248 5.81 14.16 15.94
CA ALA A 248 5.91 14.26 14.49
C ALA A 248 7.30 14.83 14.17
N GLU A 249 8.12 14.06 13.46
CA GLU A 249 9.35 14.57 12.87
C GLU A 249 9.00 15.87 12.14
N PRO A 250 9.74 16.96 12.36
CA PRO A 250 9.46 18.22 11.71
C PRO A 250 9.46 18.00 10.21
N SER A 251 8.39 18.44 9.55
CA SER A 251 8.26 18.31 8.09
C SER A 251 9.55 18.79 7.43
N SER A 252 10.24 17.89 6.73
CA SER A 252 11.47 18.21 6.03
C SER A 252 11.26 19.47 5.19
N LEU A 253 12.14 20.47 5.34
CA LEU A 253 12.17 21.66 4.49
C LEU A 253 12.19 21.28 2.99
N LEU A 254 12.67 20.06 2.68
CA LEU A 254 12.71 19.47 1.35
C LEU A 254 11.44 18.66 1.04
N SER A 255 10.27 19.24 1.24
CA SER A 255 9.01 18.59 0.83
C SER A 255 8.92 18.43 -0.70
N PRO A 256 8.16 17.44 -1.23
CA PRO A 256 7.98 17.24 -2.67
C PRO A 256 7.55 18.51 -3.41
N ILE A 257 6.68 19.30 -2.80
CA ILE A 257 6.21 20.56 -3.38
C ILE A 257 7.32 21.62 -3.45
N PHE A 258 8.15 21.73 -2.42
CA PHE A 258 9.30 22.63 -2.42
C PHE A 258 10.33 22.23 -3.50
N VAL A 259 10.64 20.95 -3.60
CA VAL A 259 11.55 20.42 -4.63
C VAL A 259 10.99 20.66 -6.03
N ALA A 260 9.68 20.48 -6.25
CA ALA A 260 9.03 20.77 -7.53
C ALA A 260 9.11 22.26 -7.89
N PHE A 261 8.89 23.16 -6.94
CA PHE A 261 9.04 24.61 -7.16
C PHE A 261 10.50 25.01 -7.46
N LEU A 262 11.47 24.46 -6.73
CA LEU A 262 12.88 24.72 -6.97
C LEU A 262 13.29 24.25 -8.38
N PHE A 263 12.89 23.05 -8.75
CA PHE A 263 13.14 22.49 -10.07
C PHE A 263 12.46 23.31 -11.18
N ALA A 264 11.19 23.71 -10.97
CA ALA A 264 10.47 24.57 -11.91
C ALA A 264 11.15 25.94 -12.07
N THR A 265 11.60 26.56 -10.98
CA THR A 265 12.27 27.86 -11.01
C THR A 265 13.55 27.80 -11.82
N ILE A 266 14.43 26.82 -11.54
CA ILE A 266 15.67 26.61 -12.32
C ILE A 266 15.35 26.41 -13.80
N SER A 267 14.34 25.58 -14.09
CA SER A 267 13.93 25.25 -15.45
C SER A 267 13.39 26.45 -16.20
N ILE A 268 12.58 27.30 -15.54
CA ILE A 268 12.05 28.55 -16.11
C ILE A 268 13.18 29.51 -16.43
N ILE A 269 14.16 29.67 -15.54
CA ILE A 269 15.34 30.52 -15.76
C ILE A 269 16.11 30.05 -17.00
N ILE A 270 16.42 28.76 -17.10
CA ILE A 270 17.13 28.19 -18.25
C ILE A 270 16.32 28.38 -19.53
N THR A 271 15.02 28.13 -19.48
CA THR A 271 14.09 28.27 -20.63
C THR A 271 13.97 29.73 -21.06
N PHE A 272 13.95 30.68 -20.12
CA PHE A 272 13.95 32.11 -20.40
C PHE A 272 15.24 32.54 -21.14
N PHE A 273 16.41 32.12 -20.64
CA PHE A 273 17.68 32.39 -21.34
C PHE A 273 17.76 31.72 -22.69
N SER A 274 17.20 30.50 -22.83
CA SER A 274 17.10 29.82 -24.13
C SER A 274 16.30 30.66 -25.13
N TYR A 275 15.14 31.18 -24.69
CA TYR A 275 14.29 32.06 -25.53
C TYR A 275 14.99 33.38 -25.89
N ARG A 276 15.57 34.08 -24.89
CA ARG A 276 16.26 35.37 -25.12
C ARG A 276 17.46 35.26 -26.06
N LYS A 277 18.26 34.16 -25.93
CA LYS A 277 19.45 33.93 -26.74
C LYS A 277 19.16 33.14 -28.03
N GLN A 278 17.91 32.75 -28.28
CA GLN A 278 17.50 31.89 -29.40
C GLN A 278 18.38 30.65 -29.54
N ARG A 279 18.80 30.09 -28.39
CA ARG A 279 19.73 28.94 -28.29
C ARG A 279 19.21 27.91 -27.33
N VAL A 280 19.20 26.66 -27.76
CA VAL A 280 18.84 25.49 -26.94
C VAL A 280 20.01 25.07 -26.06
N TYR A 281 19.74 24.80 -24.78
CA TYR A 281 20.71 24.25 -23.84
C TYR A 281 20.51 22.73 -23.78
N TRP A 282 21.13 22.03 -24.70
CA TRP A 282 20.97 20.58 -24.90
C TRP A 282 21.23 19.73 -23.64
N LEU A 283 22.12 20.19 -22.77
CA LEU A 283 22.42 19.47 -21.50
C LEU A 283 21.20 19.46 -20.59
N TRP A 284 20.48 20.60 -20.51
CA TRP A 284 19.24 20.66 -19.73
C TRP A 284 18.14 19.81 -20.35
N ASP A 285 17.99 19.86 -21.67
CA ASP A 285 17.07 18.98 -22.38
C ASP A 285 17.36 17.51 -22.10
N ALA A 286 18.64 17.12 -22.12
CA ALA A 286 19.07 15.75 -21.81
C ALA A 286 18.72 15.35 -20.37
N VAL A 287 18.90 16.25 -19.38
CA VAL A 287 18.51 16.00 -17.98
C VAL A 287 16.99 15.78 -17.88
N LEU A 288 16.18 16.66 -18.49
CA LEU A 288 14.73 16.52 -18.48
C LEU A 288 14.27 15.21 -19.12
N MET A 289 14.85 14.87 -20.27
CA MET A 289 14.49 13.66 -21.01
C MET A 289 14.93 12.39 -20.28
N LEU A 290 16.11 12.38 -19.68
CA LEU A 290 16.63 11.24 -18.93
C LEU A 290 15.79 11.00 -17.65
N THR A 291 15.57 12.04 -16.87
CA THR A 291 14.79 11.94 -15.63
C THR A 291 13.36 11.49 -15.92
N SER A 292 12.69 12.15 -16.88
CA SER A 292 11.34 11.77 -17.29
C SER A 292 11.27 10.35 -17.83
N GLY A 293 12.25 9.96 -18.62
CA GLY A 293 12.32 8.63 -19.21
C GLY A 293 12.53 7.52 -18.17
N LEU A 294 13.40 7.73 -17.17
CA LEU A 294 13.63 6.76 -16.10
C LEU A 294 12.38 6.58 -15.21
N ILE A 295 11.75 7.67 -14.81
CA ILE A 295 10.45 7.60 -14.10
C ILE A 295 9.42 6.89 -14.98
N GLY A 296 9.41 7.23 -16.26
CA GLY A 296 8.51 6.66 -17.26
C GLY A 296 8.67 5.14 -17.45
N ILE A 297 9.88 4.60 -17.32
CA ILE A 297 10.10 3.14 -17.34
C ILE A 297 9.34 2.48 -16.17
N ILE A 298 9.44 3.05 -14.96
CA ILE A 298 8.74 2.51 -13.78
C ILE A 298 7.23 2.54 -14.03
N LEU A 299 6.68 3.69 -14.43
CA LEU A 299 5.25 3.83 -14.73
C LEU A 299 4.79 2.89 -15.84
N PHE A 300 5.61 2.69 -16.88
CA PHE A 300 5.30 1.78 -17.96
C PHE A 300 5.27 0.31 -17.51
N ILE A 301 6.20 -0.10 -16.64
CA ILE A 301 6.19 -1.45 -16.03
C ILE A 301 4.96 -1.62 -15.16
N MET A 302 4.54 -0.59 -14.41
CA MET A 302 3.35 -0.63 -13.55
C MET A 302 2.05 -0.85 -14.31
N ILE A 303 1.98 -0.55 -15.62
CA ILE A 303 0.80 -0.88 -16.45
C ILE A 303 0.54 -2.40 -16.45
N PHE A 304 1.59 -3.20 -16.41
CA PHE A 304 1.54 -4.67 -16.45
C PHE A 304 1.54 -5.29 -15.04
N SER A 305 1.59 -4.47 -14.01
CA SER A 305 1.60 -4.93 -12.63
C SER A 305 0.25 -5.51 -12.21
N GLN A 306 0.28 -6.56 -11.38
CA GLN A 306 -0.90 -7.14 -10.74
C GLN A 306 -1.34 -6.34 -9.50
N HIS A 307 -0.61 -5.28 -9.13
CA HIS A 307 -1.05 -4.39 -8.06
C HIS A 307 -2.38 -3.72 -8.44
N PRO A 308 -3.31 -3.58 -7.50
CA PRO A 308 -4.56 -2.90 -7.77
C PRO A 308 -4.33 -1.40 -8.00
N CYS A 309 -5.18 -0.80 -8.80
CA CYS A 309 -5.27 0.65 -8.96
C CYS A 309 -4.05 1.34 -9.58
N VAL A 310 -3.11 0.62 -10.24
CA VAL A 310 -1.89 1.21 -10.82
C VAL A 310 -1.87 1.23 -12.35
N SER A 311 -2.60 0.34 -13.02
CA SER A 311 -2.49 0.08 -14.46
C SER A 311 -2.93 1.26 -15.35
N LEU A 312 -3.96 2.00 -14.94
CA LEU A 312 -4.47 3.18 -15.67
C LEU A 312 -4.06 4.45 -14.93
N ASN A 313 -2.90 5.01 -15.30
CA ASN A 313 -2.31 6.16 -14.62
C ASN A 313 -1.96 7.27 -15.61
N PHE A 314 -2.66 8.41 -15.54
CA PHE A 314 -2.44 9.56 -16.42
C PHE A 314 -1.09 10.24 -16.22
N ILE A 315 -0.37 9.97 -15.13
CA ILE A 315 0.97 10.51 -14.89
C ILE A 315 1.97 10.03 -15.96
N ILE A 316 1.70 8.88 -16.61
CA ILE A 316 2.52 8.37 -17.72
C ILE A 316 2.59 9.33 -18.90
N PHE A 317 1.64 10.21 -19.09
CA PHE A 317 1.68 11.21 -20.15
C PHE A 317 2.71 12.32 -19.88
N PHE A 318 3.04 12.57 -18.61
CA PHE A 318 4.11 13.50 -18.22
C PHE A 318 5.48 12.81 -18.26
N PHE A 319 5.55 11.61 -17.68
CA PHE A 319 6.74 10.79 -17.52
C PHE A 319 6.55 9.45 -18.23
N ASN A 320 7.17 9.28 -19.37
CA ASN A 320 7.09 8.06 -20.17
C ASN A 320 8.46 7.69 -20.73
N PRO A 321 8.70 6.46 -21.18
CA PRO A 321 10.03 6.04 -21.65
C PRO A 321 10.43 6.61 -23.02
N LEU A 322 9.50 7.20 -23.78
CA LEU A 322 9.74 7.67 -25.15
C LEU A 322 10.88 8.71 -25.28
N PRO A 323 11.08 9.70 -24.34
CA PRO A 323 12.18 10.64 -24.47
C PRO A 323 13.55 9.98 -24.58
N LEU A 324 13.73 8.79 -24.02
CA LEU A 324 15.00 8.07 -24.10
C LEU A 324 15.37 7.73 -25.55
N LEU A 325 14.40 7.47 -26.43
CA LEU A 325 14.61 7.20 -27.85
C LEU A 325 15.11 8.45 -28.59
N PHE A 326 14.76 9.63 -28.12
CA PHE A 326 15.12 10.91 -28.72
C PHE A 326 16.32 11.58 -28.03
N LEU A 327 16.89 10.96 -27.00
CA LEU A 327 18.01 11.52 -26.23
C LEU A 327 19.26 11.72 -27.10
N TYR A 328 19.67 10.71 -27.86
CA TYR A 328 20.84 10.79 -28.73
C TYR A 328 20.74 11.90 -29.80
N PRO A 329 19.65 12.01 -30.59
CA PRO A 329 19.48 13.13 -31.51
C PRO A 329 19.50 14.50 -30.82
N THR A 330 18.92 14.61 -29.60
CA THR A 330 18.90 15.87 -28.83
C THR A 330 20.31 16.28 -28.40
N VAL A 331 21.11 15.35 -27.88
CA VAL A 331 22.53 15.57 -27.52
C VAL A 331 23.35 16.00 -28.75
N LYS A 332 23.08 15.43 -29.92
CA LYS A 332 23.68 15.82 -31.20
C LYS A 332 23.07 17.08 -31.83
N ARG A 333 22.20 17.78 -31.09
CA ARG A 333 21.54 19.04 -31.51
C ARG A 333 20.75 18.90 -32.81
N LYS A 334 20.26 17.69 -33.13
CA LYS A 334 19.42 17.45 -34.30
C LYS A 334 17.99 17.88 -33.98
N LYS A 335 17.26 18.38 -34.99
CA LYS A 335 15.81 18.64 -34.85
C LYS A 335 15.08 17.33 -34.60
N THR A 336 14.23 17.29 -33.57
CA THR A 336 13.41 16.13 -33.25
C THR A 336 11.93 16.52 -33.16
N LEU A 337 11.07 15.59 -33.48
CA LEU A 337 9.62 15.77 -33.34
C LEU A 337 9.20 15.62 -31.87
N TRP A 338 10.11 15.20 -31.00
CA TRP A 338 9.83 14.84 -29.60
C TRP A 338 9.13 15.97 -28.81
N TRP A 339 9.62 17.20 -28.91
CA TRP A 339 9.03 18.33 -28.19
C TRP A 339 7.58 18.63 -28.53
N LYS A 340 7.18 18.34 -29.77
CA LYS A 340 5.77 18.44 -30.19
C LYS A 340 4.95 17.29 -29.59
N ILE A 341 5.46 16.06 -29.66
CA ILE A 341 4.82 14.88 -29.12
C ILE A 341 4.65 15.06 -27.62
N TRP A 342 5.74 15.40 -26.91
CA TRP A 342 5.69 15.56 -25.44
C TRP A 342 4.71 16.65 -25.00
N GLY A 343 4.68 17.80 -25.68
CA GLY A 343 3.71 18.85 -25.38
C GLY A 343 2.27 18.37 -25.53
N ILE A 344 1.95 17.57 -26.55
CA ILE A 344 0.61 16.98 -26.72
C ILE A 344 0.31 16.00 -25.59
N LEU A 345 1.25 15.12 -25.25
CA LEU A 345 1.08 14.15 -24.16
C LEU A 345 0.85 14.86 -22.82
N ILE A 346 1.60 15.92 -22.53
CA ILE A 346 1.41 16.73 -21.30
C ILE A 346 -0.01 17.32 -21.24
N ILE A 347 -0.52 17.84 -22.36
CA ILE A 347 -1.89 18.38 -22.41
C ILE A 347 -2.91 17.27 -22.12
N ILE A 348 -2.75 16.09 -22.70
CA ILE A 348 -3.61 14.93 -22.42
C ILE A 348 -3.55 14.55 -20.93
N GLY A 349 -2.34 14.51 -20.35
CA GLY A 349 -2.15 14.22 -18.93
C GLY A 349 -2.83 15.26 -18.03
N LEU A 350 -2.72 16.56 -18.35
CA LEU A 350 -3.38 17.62 -17.60
C LEU A 350 -4.91 17.53 -17.69
N LEU A 351 -5.46 17.12 -18.83
CA LEU A 351 -6.89 16.85 -18.98
C LEU A 351 -7.31 15.62 -18.14
N GLY A 352 -6.40 14.67 -17.93
CA GLY A 352 -6.62 13.52 -17.06
C GLY A 352 -6.97 13.88 -15.61
N ARG A 353 -6.66 15.13 -15.17
CA ARG A 353 -7.01 15.63 -13.82
C ARG A 353 -8.51 15.62 -13.53
N PHE A 354 -9.35 15.62 -14.54
CA PHE A 354 -10.80 15.50 -14.36
C PHE A 354 -11.24 14.07 -14.00
N ILE A 355 -10.32 13.09 -14.11
CA ILE A 355 -10.61 11.67 -13.91
C ILE A 355 -9.74 11.08 -12.80
N GLN A 356 -8.50 11.58 -12.65
CA GLN A 356 -7.51 11.11 -11.68
C GLN A 356 -7.02 12.29 -10.84
N GLU A 357 -6.89 12.10 -9.54
CA GLU A 357 -6.18 13.03 -8.67
C GLU A 357 -4.69 13.01 -9.00
N ILE A 358 -4.16 14.15 -9.46
CA ILE A 358 -2.76 14.31 -9.81
C ILE A 358 -2.10 15.21 -8.77
N PRO A 359 -1.03 14.75 -8.11
CA PRO A 359 -0.33 15.51 -7.07
C PRO A 359 0.12 16.90 -7.55
N VAL A 360 -0.02 17.90 -6.70
CA VAL A 360 0.39 19.28 -7.02
C VAL A 360 1.84 19.39 -7.50
N PRO A 361 2.85 18.70 -6.91
CA PRO A 361 4.21 18.70 -7.43
C PRO A 361 4.31 18.27 -8.90
N ILE A 362 3.53 17.28 -9.31
CA ILE A 362 3.51 16.79 -10.70
C ILE A 362 2.91 17.85 -11.63
N ILE A 363 1.84 18.55 -11.21
CA ILE A 363 1.21 19.61 -11.99
C ILE A 363 2.19 20.77 -12.21
N ILE A 364 2.96 21.15 -11.17
CA ILE A 364 3.99 22.18 -11.28
C ILE A 364 5.03 21.77 -12.31
N VAL A 365 5.57 20.56 -12.22
CA VAL A 365 6.57 20.02 -13.15
C VAL A 365 5.99 19.95 -14.58
N ALA A 366 4.79 19.42 -14.76
CA ALA A 366 4.13 19.31 -16.06
C ALA A 366 3.91 20.68 -16.72
N SER A 367 3.51 21.69 -15.94
CA SER A 367 3.27 23.04 -16.44
C SER A 367 4.54 23.68 -17.00
N PHE A 368 5.66 23.58 -16.30
CA PHE A 368 6.90 24.11 -16.84
C PHE A 368 7.45 23.26 -18.01
N LEU A 369 7.28 21.93 -18.01
CA LEU A 369 7.66 21.07 -19.13
C LEU A 369 6.90 21.48 -20.41
N LEU A 370 5.61 21.79 -20.27
CA LEU A 370 4.80 22.30 -21.37
C LEU A 370 5.34 23.63 -21.90
N LEU A 371 5.65 24.57 -21.00
CA LEU A 371 6.28 25.85 -21.36
C LEU A 371 7.61 25.62 -22.11
N HIS A 372 8.45 24.70 -21.60
CA HIS A 372 9.73 24.35 -22.23
C HIS A 372 9.53 23.77 -23.64
N CYS A 373 8.56 22.88 -23.83
CA CYS A 373 8.19 22.36 -25.16
C CYS A 373 7.78 23.49 -26.11
N ILE A 374 6.94 24.42 -25.68
CA ILE A 374 6.47 25.55 -26.50
C ILE A 374 7.65 26.43 -26.94
N VAL A 375 8.53 26.78 -26.00
CA VAL A 375 9.71 27.62 -26.29
C VAL A 375 10.66 26.92 -27.26
N HIS A 376 10.89 25.62 -27.03
CA HIS A 376 11.73 24.79 -27.90
C HIS A 376 11.22 24.78 -29.36
N LEU A 377 9.90 24.63 -29.53
CA LEU A 377 9.27 24.67 -30.87
C LEU A 377 9.38 26.05 -31.54
N ARG A 378 9.30 27.16 -30.79
CA ARG A 378 9.47 28.52 -31.32
C ARG A 378 10.89 28.78 -31.80
N ILE A 379 11.91 28.44 -30.98
CA ILE A 379 13.32 28.57 -31.35
C ILE A 379 13.63 27.75 -32.62
N SER A 380 13.12 26.53 -32.70
CA SER A 380 13.30 25.65 -33.86
C SER A 380 12.71 26.21 -35.15
N LYS A 381 11.64 27.01 -35.11
CA LYS A 381 11.04 27.68 -36.25
C LYS A 381 11.86 28.89 -36.73
N SER A 382 12.38 29.70 -35.81
CA SER A 382 13.13 30.92 -36.12
C SER A 382 14.43 30.62 -36.91
N VAL A 383 15.09 29.50 -36.58
CA VAL A 383 16.30 29.04 -37.31
C VAL A 383 16.01 28.54 -38.74
N THR A 384 14.76 28.20 -39.07
CA THR A 384 14.37 27.70 -40.38
C THR A 384 13.96 28.85 -41.32
N THR A 385 13.55 30.02 -40.76
CA THR A 385 13.12 31.17 -41.53
C THR A 385 14.29 32.08 -41.97
N VAL A 386 15.51 31.83 -41.45
CA VAL A 386 16.73 32.60 -41.72
C VAL A 386 17.67 31.83 -42.69
N LYS A 387 17.24 30.74 -43.23
CA LYS A 387 17.87 30.01 -44.36
C LYS A 387 17.01 30.16 -45.58
#